data_c0b4ae5f0f99f94bcb810871eb10556f
#
_entry.id   c0b4ae5f0f99f94bcb810871eb10556f
#
_cell.length_a   1.000
_cell.length_b   1.000
_cell.length_c   1.000
_cell.angle_alpha   90.00
_cell.angle_beta   90.00
_cell.angle_gamma   90.00
#
_symmetry.space_group_name_H-M   'P 1'
#
loop_
_entity.id
_entity.type
_entity.pdbx_description
1 polymer ?
#
loop_
_entity_poly.entity_id
_entity_poly.type
_entity_poly.pdbx_seq_one_letter_code
_entity_poly.pdbx_strand_id
1 'polypeptide(L)'
;MLEVTATSAGIMLFRREEAATEVLLVHPGGPFWARKDNGAWSVPKGQVEDGEEVSACALRELEEEIGSRLGLTAADLMELGSVRQKSGKVVHCWAAERDFDPAELHSETFTMEWPPRSGRQQDFPEVDRAEWFDPDEARRRINPAQAELLDRLLASLDGS
;
A
#
# COMPACT_ATOMS: atom_id res chain seq x y z
N MET A 1 6.00 -18.02 -25.59
CA MET A 1 6.64 -16.98 -24.80
C MET A 1 5.90 -16.86 -23.47
N LEU A 2 6.66 -16.87 -22.39
CA LEU A 2 6.08 -16.79 -21.06
C LEU A 2 5.71 -15.33 -20.74
N GLU A 3 4.46 -15.11 -20.39
CA GLU A 3 4.06 -13.82 -19.88
C GLU A 3 4.60 -13.68 -18.45
N VAL A 4 5.34 -12.62 -18.21
CA VAL A 4 5.80 -12.32 -16.86
C VAL A 4 4.68 -11.56 -16.17
N THR A 5 4.05 -12.20 -15.18
CA THR A 5 3.05 -11.54 -14.35
C THR A 5 3.73 -10.44 -13.55
N ALA A 6 3.21 -9.22 -13.66
CA ALA A 6 3.74 -8.10 -12.90
C ALA A 6 3.55 -8.36 -11.41
N THR A 7 4.62 -8.19 -10.65
CA THR A 7 4.61 -8.37 -9.21
C THR A 7 4.88 -7.03 -8.55
N SER A 8 4.03 -6.70 -7.58
CA SER A 8 4.25 -5.57 -6.68
C SER A 8 4.57 -6.10 -5.30
N ALA A 9 5.28 -5.31 -4.53
CA ALA A 9 5.60 -5.62 -3.15
C ALA A 9 5.19 -4.46 -2.27
N GLY A 10 4.62 -4.76 -1.10
CA GLY A 10 4.13 -3.73 -0.21
C GLY A 10 4.21 -4.12 1.24
N ILE A 11 3.95 -3.15 2.10
CA ILE A 11 3.96 -3.34 3.54
C ILE A 11 2.68 -2.78 4.13
N MET A 12 2.00 -3.61 4.93
CA MET A 12 0.88 -3.18 5.74
C MET A 12 1.43 -2.79 7.11
N LEU A 13 1.58 -1.50 7.36
CA LEU A 13 1.96 -1.02 8.68
C LEU A 13 0.77 -1.18 9.62
N PHE A 14 1.06 -1.58 10.84
CA PHE A 14 0.04 -1.60 11.88
C PHE A 14 0.61 -1.02 13.15
N ARG A 15 -0.29 -0.58 14.01
CA ARG A 15 0.07 -0.13 15.36
C ARG A 15 -0.98 -0.65 16.33
N ARG A 16 -0.56 -0.83 17.56
CA ARG A 16 -1.45 -1.29 18.62
C ARG A 16 -1.38 -0.32 19.77
N GLU A 17 -2.53 0.20 20.17
CA GLU A 17 -2.66 1.04 21.35
C GLU A 17 -3.70 0.39 22.26
N GLU A 18 -3.29 0.08 23.48
CA GLU A 18 -4.12 -0.65 24.42
C GLU A 18 -4.54 -1.99 23.82
N ALA A 19 -5.82 -2.23 23.61
CA ALA A 19 -6.31 -3.48 23.01
C ALA A 19 -6.72 -3.31 21.55
N ALA A 20 -6.47 -2.14 20.97
CA ALA A 20 -6.92 -1.80 19.61
C ALA A 20 -5.77 -1.90 18.61
N THR A 21 -6.04 -2.51 17.46
CA THR A 21 -5.13 -2.57 16.33
C THR A 21 -5.62 -1.64 15.24
N GLU A 22 -4.71 -0.87 14.66
CA GLU A 22 -5.01 -0.05 13.49
C GLU A 22 -4.02 -0.37 12.38
N VAL A 23 -4.46 -0.25 11.13
CA VAL A 23 -3.61 -0.46 9.96
C VAL A 23 -3.58 0.82 9.13
N LEU A 24 -2.44 1.07 8.51
CA LEU A 24 -2.24 2.22 7.65
C LEU A 24 -2.55 1.85 6.21
N LEU A 25 -3.46 2.59 5.60
CA LEU A 25 -3.74 2.46 4.17
C LEU A 25 -3.50 3.80 3.50
N VAL A 26 -3.20 3.75 2.21
CA VAL A 26 -2.99 4.95 1.40
C VAL A 26 -4.05 5.04 0.33
N HIS A 27 -4.45 6.27 0.00
CA HIS A 27 -5.42 6.55 -1.04
C HIS A 27 -4.69 6.97 -2.31
N PRO A 28 -4.97 6.32 -3.45
CA PRO A 28 -4.32 6.70 -4.70
C PRO A 28 -4.70 8.12 -5.11
N GLY A 29 -3.70 8.86 -5.59
CA GLY A 29 -3.92 10.22 -6.06
C GLY A 29 -4.35 10.27 -7.51
N GLY A 30 -4.63 11.46 -7.99
CA GLY A 30 -5.03 11.71 -9.36
C GLY A 30 -6.54 11.78 -9.53
N PRO A 31 -6.97 12.28 -10.71
CA PRO A 31 -8.39 12.61 -10.92
C PRO A 31 -9.31 11.40 -10.97
N PHE A 32 -8.81 10.21 -11.38
CA PHE A 32 -9.64 9.02 -11.46
C PHE A 32 -10.07 8.50 -10.09
N TRP A 33 -9.31 8.81 -9.05
CA TRP A 33 -9.55 8.30 -7.70
C TRP A 33 -10.10 9.34 -6.74
N ALA A 34 -10.14 10.62 -7.18
CA ALA A 34 -10.43 11.75 -6.29
C ALA A 34 -11.75 11.61 -5.52
N ARG A 35 -12.75 10.96 -6.11
CA ARG A 35 -14.08 10.79 -5.49
C ARG A 35 -14.36 9.36 -5.03
N LYS A 36 -13.38 8.49 -5.14
CA LYS A 36 -13.55 7.10 -4.73
C LYS A 36 -13.00 6.92 -3.32
N ASP A 37 -13.69 6.15 -2.53
CA ASP A 37 -13.33 5.93 -1.13
C ASP A 37 -13.39 4.43 -0.79
N ASN A 38 -14.57 3.88 -0.54
CA ASN A 38 -14.70 2.46 -0.22
C ASN A 38 -14.13 1.59 -1.33
N GLY A 39 -13.24 0.65 -0.96
CA GLY A 39 -12.60 -0.24 -1.91
C GLY A 39 -11.48 0.39 -2.72
N ALA A 40 -11.14 1.66 -2.47
CA ALA A 40 -10.14 2.39 -3.23
C ALA A 40 -8.77 2.45 -2.57
N TRP A 41 -8.70 2.24 -1.27
CA TRP A 41 -7.46 2.33 -0.51
C TRP A 41 -6.61 1.07 -0.67
N SER A 42 -5.32 1.22 -0.47
CA SER A 42 -4.35 0.16 -0.72
C SER A 42 -3.26 0.17 0.34
N VAL A 43 -2.58 -0.97 0.49
CA VAL A 43 -1.30 -0.96 1.18
C VAL A 43 -0.31 -0.16 0.34
N PRO A 44 0.64 0.57 0.96
CA PRO A 44 1.74 1.18 0.22
C PRO A 44 2.52 0.08 -0.51
N LYS A 45 2.65 0.21 -1.83
CA LYS A 45 3.28 -0.82 -2.65
C LYS A 45 3.78 -0.25 -3.96
N GLY A 46 4.65 -0.98 -4.62
CA GLY A 46 5.09 -0.65 -5.94
C GLY A 46 5.67 -1.86 -6.66
N GLN A 47 5.99 -1.67 -7.92
CA GLN A 47 6.44 -2.75 -8.78
C GLN A 47 7.87 -3.18 -8.46
N VAL A 48 8.08 -4.50 -8.39
CA VAL A 48 9.41 -5.06 -8.20
C VAL A 48 10.21 -4.85 -9.47
N GLU A 49 11.41 -4.29 -9.31
CA GLU A 49 12.33 -4.06 -10.43
C GLU A 49 13.15 -5.32 -10.72
N ASP A 50 13.70 -5.37 -11.93
CA ASP A 50 14.54 -6.51 -12.34
C ASP A 50 15.72 -6.67 -11.39
N GLY A 51 15.90 -7.90 -10.89
CA GLY A 51 17.01 -8.21 -9.99
C GLY A 51 16.80 -7.75 -8.56
N GLU A 52 15.67 -7.10 -8.26
CA GLU A 52 15.39 -6.63 -6.92
C GLU A 52 14.73 -7.74 -6.09
N GLU A 53 15.20 -7.92 -4.86
CA GLU A 53 14.55 -8.84 -3.94
C GLU A 53 13.18 -8.26 -3.54
N VAL A 54 12.17 -9.13 -3.45
CA VAL A 54 10.79 -8.70 -3.23
C VAL A 54 10.62 -7.95 -1.91
N SER A 55 11.22 -8.44 -0.83
CA SER A 55 11.12 -7.76 0.47
C SER A 55 11.85 -6.41 0.47
N ALA A 56 12.97 -6.32 -0.23
CA ALA A 56 13.69 -5.06 -0.37
C ALA A 56 12.87 -4.04 -1.15
N CYS A 57 12.16 -4.51 -2.18
CA CYS A 57 11.22 -3.66 -2.92
C CYS A 57 10.11 -3.13 -1.99
N ALA A 58 9.55 -4.00 -1.16
CA ALA A 58 8.48 -3.60 -0.24
C ALA A 58 8.95 -2.46 0.68
N LEU A 59 10.16 -2.58 1.22
CA LEU A 59 10.73 -1.53 2.10
C LEU A 59 10.96 -0.23 1.34
N ARG A 60 11.51 -0.32 0.13
CA ARG A 60 11.78 0.84 -0.70
C ARG A 60 10.48 1.57 -1.07
N GLU A 61 9.50 0.81 -1.54
CA GLU A 61 8.22 1.39 -1.97
C GLU A 61 7.46 2.03 -0.81
N LEU A 62 7.52 1.43 0.38
CA LEU A 62 6.91 2.03 1.55
C LEU A 62 7.48 3.42 1.78
N GLU A 63 8.82 3.54 1.81
CA GLU A 63 9.46 4.82 2.07
C GLU A 63 9.19 5.84 0.98
N GLU A 64 9.16 5.40 -0.28
CA GLU A 64 8.85 6.29 -1.41
C GLU A 64 7.41 6.78 -1.37
N GLU A 65 6.45 5.89 -1.12
CA GLU A 65 5.05 6.27 -1.13
C GLU A 65 4.66 7.18 0.03
N ILE A 66 5.21 6.96 1.21
CA ILE A 66 4.90 7.83 2.36
C ILE A 66 5.87 8.98 2.53
N GLY A 67 7.02 8.93 1.85
CA GLY A 67 8.00 10.00 1.87
C GLY A 67 8.79 10.12 3.16
N SER A 68 8.88 9.04 3.92
CA SER A 68 9.60 9.02 5.21
C SER A 68 10.40 7.75 5.37
N ARG A 69 11.53 7.87 6.06
CA ARG A 69 12.32 6.71 6.46
C ARG A 69 11.88 6.24 7.82
N LEU A 70 11.41 5.01 7.90
CA LEU A 70 10.93 4.44 9.16
C LEU A 70 11.97 3.58 9.87
N GLY A 71 13.12 3.34 9.23
CA GLY A 71 14.18 2.54 9.82
C GLY A 71 13.85 1.05 9.92
N LEU A 72 12.90 0.58 9.11
CA LEU A 72 12.55 -0.83 9.09
C LEU A 72 13.59 -1.64 8.34
N THR A 73 13.84 -2.86 8.83
CA THR A 73 14.72 -3.81 8.17
C THR A 73 13.94 -5.11 7.94
N ALA A 74 14.55 -6.03 7.22
CA ALA A 74 13.93 -7.34 6.96
C ALA A 74 13.53 -8.07 8.26
N ALA A 75 14.26 -7.82 9.34
CA ALA A 75 13.96 -8.45 10.64
C ALA A 75 12.63 -7.97 11.25
N ASP A 76 12.16 -6.80 10.82
CA ASP A 76 10.90 -6.22 11.32
C ASP A 76 9.69 -6.72 10.54
N LEU A 77 9.88 -7.47 9.46
CA LEU A 77 8.82 -7.83 8.54
C LEU A 77 8.23 -9.21 8.86
N MET A 78 6.90 -9.26 8.86
CA MET A 78 6.15 -10.51 9.00
C MET A 78 5.47 -10.79 7.66
N GLU A 79 5.78 -11.92 7.04
CA GLU A 79 5.23 -12.23 5.73
C GLU A 79 3.73 -12.52 5.79
N LEU A 80 2.95 -11.83 4.95
CA LEU A 80 1.53 -12.08 4.80
C LEU A 80 1.21 -12.89 3.53
N GLY A 81 2.19 -13.05 2.63
CA GLY A 81 2.00 -13.77 1.38
C GLY A 81 1.50 -12.86 0.27
N SER A 82 0.92 -13.45 -0.75
CA SER A 82 0.51 -12.69 -1.92
C SER A 82 -0.97 -12.86 -2.21
N VAL A 83 -1.50 -11.87 -2.93
CA VAL A 83 -2.86 -11.88 -3.47
C VAL A 83 -2.80 -11.46 -4.93
N ARG A 84 -3.80 -11.87 -5.72
CA ARG A 84 -3.89 -11.52 -7.13
C ARG A 84 -5.02 -10.53 -7.32
N GLN A 85 -4.72 -9.42 -7.98
CA GLN A 85 -5.72 -8.42 -8.35
C GLN A 85 -6.43 -8.82 -9.65
N LYS A 86 -7.56 -8.15 -9.96
CA LYS A 86 -8.35 -8.44 -11.16
C LYS A 86 -7.53 -8.32 -12.45
N SER A 87 -6.58 -7.41 -12.48
CA SER A 87 -5.69 -7.22 -13.63
C SER A 87 -4.72 -8.37 -13.86
N GLY A 88 -4.66 -9.33 -12.93
CA GLY A 88 -3.66 -10.39 -12.94
C GLY A 88 -2.39 -10.04 -12.18
N LYS A 89 -2.23 -8.78 -11.78
CA LYS A 89 -1.07 -8.35 -11.00
C LYS A 89 -1.06 -9.02 -9.64
N VAL A 90 0.09 -9.50 -9.22
CA VAL A 90 0.27 -10.13 -7.91
C VAL A 90 0.87 -9.10 -6.96
N VAL A 91 0.30 -9.01 -5.76
CA VAL A 91 0.83 -8.16 -4.68
C VAL A 91 1.35 -9.06 -3.58
N HIS A 92 2.66 -9.01 -3.33
CA HIS A 92 3.29 -9.72 -2.22
C HIS A 92 3.45 -8.74 -1.07
N CYS A 93 2.96 -9.09 0.11
CA CYS A 93 2.87 -8.14 1.21
C CYS A 93 3.48 -8.69 2.50
N TRP A 94 4.09 -7.80 3.26
CA TRP A 94 4.56 -8.04 4.62
C TRP A 94 3.85 -7.08 5.55
N ALA A 95 3.82 -7.41 6.83
CA ALA A 95 3.34 -6.51 7.87
C ALA A 95 4.52 -6.07 8.73
N ALA A 96 4.42 -4.87 9.28
CA ALA A 96 5.40 -4.37 10.25
C ALA A 96 4.71 -3.46 11.26
N GLU A 97 5.10 -3.60 12.51
CA GLU A 97 4.56 -2.73 13.57
C GLU A 97 5.40 -1.47 13.64
N ARG A 98 4.81 -0.35 13.28
CA ARG A 98 5.49 0.95 13.31
C ARG A 98 4.46 2.06 13.22
N ASP A 99 4.62 3.10 14.04
CA ASP A 99 3.78 4.28 13.95
C ASP A 99 4.27 5.20 12.83
N PHE A 100 3.36 5.99 12.30
CA PHE A 100 3.63 7.00 11.28
C PHE A 100 2.57 8.08 11.40
N ASP A 101 2.98 9.33 11.39
CA ASP A 101 2.05 10.46 11.41
C ASP A 101 1.57 10.75 9.97
N PRO A 102 0.27 10.52 9.67
CA PRO A 102 -0.23 10.78 8.32
C PRO A 102 -0.03 12.23 7.84
N ALA A 103 0.11 13.19 8.76
CA ALA A 103 0.37 14.58 8.39
C ALA A 103 1.76 14.76 7.77
N GLU A 104 2.65 13.80 7.96
CA GLU A 104 3.99 13.81 7.38
C GLU A 104 4.06 13.15 6.00
N LEU A 105 2.93 12.72 5.46
CA LEU A 105 2.88 12.09 4.13
C LEU A 105 3.46 13.03 3.08
N HIS A 106 4.42 12.50 2.32
CA HIS A 106 5.03 13.21 1.21
C HIS A 106 5.28 12.24 0.08
N SER A 107 4.31 12.15 -0.82
CA SER A 107 4.36 11.21 -1.94
C SER A 107 5.08 11.79 -3.15
N GLU A 108 5.68 10.92 -3.95
CA GLU A 108 6.15 11.30 -5.28
C GLU A 108 4.96 11.61 -6.17
N THR A 109 5.21 12.30 -7.29
CA THR A 109 4.18 12.67 -8.25
C THR A 109 4.31 11.88 -9.54
N PHE A 110 3.21 11.80 -10.28
CA PHE A 110 3.21 11.30 -11.64
C PHE A 110 2.56 12.34 -12.54
N THR A 111 2.89 12.30 -13.82
CA THR A 111 2.37 13.25 -14.82
C THR A 111 1.42 12.54 -15.75
N MET A 112 0.28 13.15 -16.02
CA MET A 112 -0.67 12.63 -17.02
C MET A 112 -1.36 13.76 -17.74
N GLU A 113 -1.90 13.46 -18.92
CA GLU A 113 -2.73 14.41 -19.63
C GLU A 113 -4.08 14.55 -18.93
N TRP A 114 -4.39 15.77 -18.53
CA TRP A 114 -5.66 16.04 -17.88
C TRP A 114 -6.10 17.48 -18.14
N PRO A 115 -7.34 17.79 -18.52
CA PRO A 115 -8.39 16.80 -18.83
C PRO A 115 -8.05 15.93 -20.05
N PRO A 116 -8.76 14.82 -20.27
CA PRO A 116 -8.51 13.96 -21.42
C PRO A 116 -8.56 14.75 -22.73
N ARG A 117 -7.60 14.51 -23.61
CA ARG A 117 -7.52 15.15 -24.95
C ARG A 117 -7.31 16.65 -24.90
N SER A 118 -6.90 17.19 -23.75
CA SER A 118 -6.67 18.63 -23.62
C SER A 118 -5.29 19.06 -24.11
N GLY A 119 -4.36 18.13 -24.22
CA GLY A 119 -2.96 18.43 -24.51
C GLY A 119 -2.21 19.00 -23.32
N ARG A 120 -2.85 19.08 -22.16
CA ARG A 120 -2.23 19.63 -20.95
C ARG A 120 -1.69 18.51 -20.07
N GLN A 121 -0.43 18.62 -19.71
CA GLN A 121 0.19 17.69 -18.75
C GLN A 121 0.05 18.26 -17.36
N GLN A 122 -0.42 17.46 -16.42
CA GLN A 122 -0.55 17.86 -15.01
C GLN A 122 0.08 16.82 -14.12
N ASP A 123 0.68 17.30 -13.03
CA ASP A 123 1.27 16.44 -12.02
C ASP A 123 0.28 16.18 -10.89
N PHE A 124 0.21 14.92 -10.48
CA PHE A 124 -0.63 14.50 -9.36
C PHE A 124 0.21 13.65 -8.39
N PRO A 125 -0.08 13.69 -7.09
CA PRO A 125 0.61 12.79 -6.17
C PRO A 125 0.23 11.34 -6.45
N GLU A 126 1.18 10.44 -6.30
CA GLU A 126 0.91 8.99 -6.39
C GLU A 126 -0.08 8.57 -5.29
N VAL A 127 0.09 9.16 -4.11
CA VAL A 127 -0.76 8.95 -2.95
C VAL A 127 -1.15 10.32 -2.41
N ASP A 128 -2.44 10.56 -2.26
CA ASP A 128 -2.92 11.87 -1.79
C ASP A 128 -3.28 11.88 -0.30
N ARG A 129 -3.52 10.73 0.30
CA ARG A 129 -3.83 10.62 1.74
C ARG A 129 -3.31 9.31 2.30
N ALA A 130 -2.97 9.33 3.57
CA ALA A 130 -2.71 8.14 4.36
C ALA A 130 -3.52 8.26 5.64
N GLU A 131 -4.12 7.17 6.09
CA GLU A 131 -4.92 7.18 7.32
C GLU A 131 -4.79 5.85 8.05
N TRP A 132 -4.94 5.92 9.36
CA TRP A 132 -5.03 4.75 10.22
C TRP A 132 -6.49 4.34 10.34
N PHE A 133 -6.76 3.06 10.17
CA PHE A 133 -8.11 2.52 10.25
C PHE A 133 -8.15 1.35 11.23
N ASP A 134 -9.24 1.27 12.00
CA ASP A 134 -9.51 0.04 12.73
C ASP A 134 -9.82 -1.09 11.72
N PRO A 135 -9.80 -2.37 12.14
CA PRO A 135 -9.98 -3.47 11.20
C PRO A 135 -11.28 -3.44 10.41
N ASP A 136 -12.38 -3.05 11.04
CA ASP A 136 -13.68 -3.01 10.35
C ASP A 136 -13.71 -1.93 9.30
N GLU A 137 -13.19 -0.74 9.61
CA GLU A 137 -13.12 0.35 8.66
C GLU A 137 -12.12 0.05 7.55
N ALA A 138 -10.97 -0.54 7.89
CA ALA A 138 -9.98 -0.94 6.90
C ALA A 138 -10.58 -1.91 5.88
N ARG A 139 -11.42 -2.84 6.34
CA ARG A 139 -12.05 -3.81 5.45
C ARG A 139 -12.97 -3.14 4.43
N ARG A 140 -13.66 -2.07 4.83
CA ARG A 140 -14.51 -1.32 3.91
C ARG A 140 -13.70 -0.49 2.92
N ARG A 141 -12.57 0.03 3.35
CA ARG A 141 -11.76 0.98 2.56
C ARG A 141 -10.80 0.30 1.59
N ILE A 142 -10.28 -0.84 1.99
CA ILE A 142 -9.22 -1.51 1.22
C ILE A 142 -9.75 -2.07 -0.10
N ASN A 143 -8.90 -2.04 -1.12
CA ASN A 143 -9.17 -2.71 -2.39
C ASN A 143 -9.59 -4.17 -2.08
N PRO A 144 -10.74 -4.62 -2.58
CA PRO A 144 -11.24 -5.96 -2.27
C PRO A 144 -10.25 -7.10 -2.54
N ALA A 145 -9.41 -6.94 -3.56
CA ALA A 145 -8.40 -7.95 -3.88
C ALA A 145 -7.31 -8.05 -2.81
N GLN A 146 -7.19 -7.05 -1.96
CA GLN A 146 -6.19 -7.01 -0.88
C GLN A 146 -6.80 -7.34 0.50
N ALA A 147 -8.11 -7.51 0.58
CA ALA A 147 -8.78 -7.71 1.87
C ALA A 147 -8.26 -8.93 2.62
N GLU A 148 -7.86 -9.97 1.90
CA GLU A 148 -7.31 -11.18 2.50
C GLU A 148 -6.00 -10.91 3.25
N LEU A 149 -5.24 -9.91 2.82
CA LEU A 149 -4.01 -9.52 3.52
C LEU A 149 -4.33 -9.01 4.93
N LEU A 150 -5.40 -8.24 5.06
CA LEU A 150 -5.87 -7.78 6.35
C LEU A 150 -6.26 -8.96 7.25
N ASP A 151 -7.00 -9.92 6.69
CA ASP A 151 -7.40 -11.12 7.44
C ASP A 151 -6.19 -11.91 7.93
N ARG A 152 -5.18 -12.04 7.08
CA ARG A 152 -3.95 -12.75 7.44
C ARG A 152 -3.19 -12.03 8.54
N LEU A 153 -3.14 -10.69 8.51
CA LEU A 153 -2.51 -9.92 9.58
C LEU A 153 -3.24 -10.16 10.91
N LEU A 154 -4.55 -10.00 10.91
CA LEU A 154 -5.33 -10.16 12.14
C LEU A 154 -5.20 -11.57 12.72
N ALA A 155 -5.21 -12.58 11.87
CA ALA A 155 -5.01 -13.96 12.32
C ALA A 155 -3.62 -14.16 12.92
N SER A 156 -2.60 -13.55 12.36
CA SER A 156 -1.24 -13.64 12.87
C SER A 156 -1.09 -12.97 14.23
N LEU A 157 -1.77 -11.86 14.45
CA LEU A 157 -1.72 -11.15 15.73
C LEU A 157 -2.50 -11.87 16.82
N ASP A 158 -3.61 -12.49 16.46
CA ASP A 158 -4.43 -13.24 17.42
C ASP A 158 -3.78 -14.55 17.84
N GLY A 159 -2.97 -15.14 16.98
CA GLY A 159 -2.30 -16.40 17.25
C GLY A 159 -1.04 -16.30 18.09
N SER A 160 -0.67 -15.10 18.48
CA SER A 160 0.55 -14.88 19.26
C SER A 160 0.30 -14.88 20.76
#